data_e9f7aaff6f6ba7b63bcdf7a3a67fbbc7
#
_entry.id   e9f7aaff6f6ba7b63bcdf7a3a67fbbc7
#
_cell.length_a   1.000
_cell.length_b   1.000
_cell.length_c   1.000
_cell.angle_alpha   90.00
_cell.angle_beta   90.00
_cell.angle_gamma   90.00
#
_symmetry.space_group_name_H-M   'P 1'
#
loop_
_entity.id
_entity.type
_entity.pdbx_description
1 polymer ?
#
loop_
_entity_poly.entity_id
_entity_poly.type
_entity_poly.pdbx_seq_one_letter_code
_entity_poly.pdbx_strand_id
1 'polypeptide(L)'
;MSVTIPSGMSTWGKIVFFSRSAAVTVISLEEAAVEIVHARCCGLDVHKKNVVACVLVSQPDGLIERQVRTFKTMTGDLLALADWLSCLGVTHVALESTGVYWRPVFNVLEDDSRTLLLVNPQHMRAVPGKKTDVRDSEWLADLLRHGLLQGSFIPPAPIRAVRELTRYRKTLVQERTDEINRLQKTLEGANIKLASVASDVLGMSSRAMLTALLDGERDPDVMADLAQGRLRNKLPELRQALAGRIQPHHMILVGQILAHIDFLEQAIGQMQTEIERCLPPFEVALELLQSIPAIKAIAGAAILAEIGTDMSRFPSAGHLASWAGLCPGNKQSAGKRMKAPVNAAMCGYERSWVKSPGTPSRCATRTSTRSSSVWRGDAGAKRPSSP
;
A
#
# COMPACT_ATOMS: atom_id res chain seq x y z
N MET A 1 -50.95 -11.84 39.76
CA MET A 1 -50.31 -13.00 40.38
C MET A 1 -48.86 -12.59 40.67
N SER A 2 -48.55 -12.45 41.97
CA SER A 2 -47.23 -12.04 42.47
C SER A 2 -46.30 -13.22 42.40
N VAL A 3 -45.15 -13.07 41.78
CA VAL A 3 -44.06 -14.07 41.76
C VAL A 3 -43.05 -13.69 42.82
N THR A 4 -42.99 -14.51 43.88
CA THR A 4 -42.01 -14.39 44.95
C THR A 4 -40.68 -14.99 44.47
N ILE A 5 -39.60 -14.21 44.46
CA ILE A 5 -38.23 -14.64 44.12
C ILE A 5 -37.55 -15.09 45.40
N PRO A 6 -37.00 -16.33 45.49
CA PRO A 6 -36.19 -16.75 46.64
C PRO A 6 -34.86 -16.01 46.65
N SER A 7 -34.52 -15.44 47.80
CA SER A 7 -33.25 -14.81 48.12
C SER A 7 -32.14 -15.87 48.21
N GLY A 8 -31.19 -15.82 47.26
CA GLY A 8 -29.95 -16.57 47.40
C GLY A 8 -29.33 -17.20 46.15
N MET A 9 -29.43 -16.58 44.97
CA MET A 9 -28.64 -17.03 43.80
C MET A 9 -28.09 -15.81 43.03
N SER A 10 -26.80 -15.81 42.81
CA SER A 10 -26.07 -14.82 42.06
C SER A 10 -26.61 -14.63 40.65
N THR A 11 -26.91 -13.38 40.33
CA THR A 11 -27.52 -12.89 39.07
C THR A 11 -26.53 -12.85 37.93
N TRP A 12 -26.18 -13.97 37.32
CA TRP A 12 -25.54 -13.95 35.99
C TRP A 12 -26.01 -15.17 35.19
N GLY A 13 -26.71 -14.94 34.09
CA GLY A 13 -26.78 -15.85 32.95
C GLY A 13 -28.02 -16.78 32.86
N LYS A 14 -29.25 -16.27 33.01
CA LYS A 14 -30.42 -17.01 32.51
C LYS A 14 -31.34 -16.11 31.70
N ILE A 15 -31.37 -16.35 30.37
CA ILE A 15 -32.39 -15.75 29.50
C ILE A 15 -33.55 -16.75 29.41
N VAL A 16 -34.74 -16.37 29.92
CA VAL A 16 -35.97 -17.21 29.87
C VAL A 16 -36.81 -16.76 28.69
N PHE A 17 -36.97 -17.65 27.70
CA PHE A 17 -37.94 -17.43 26.62
C PHE A 17 -39.28 -18.10 26.97
N PHE A 18 -40.37 -17.35 26.96
CA PHE A 18 -41.69 -17.88 27.09
C PHE A 18 -42.27 -18.25 25.72
N SER A 19 -42.46 -19.54 25.46
CA SER A 19 -43.27 -20.05 24.35
C SER A 19 -44.70 -20.32 24.82
N ARG A 20 -45.69 -20.12 23.94
CA ARG A 20 -47.13 -20.30 24.23
C ARG A 20 -47.55 -21.78 24.40
N SER A 21 -46.65 -22.74 24.46
CA SER A 21 -46.91 -24.14 24.71
C SER A 21 -46.15 -24.57 25.97
N ALA A 22 -46.83 -25.24 26.89
CA ALA A 22 -46.46 -25.48 28.28
C ALA A 22 -45.28 -26.46 28.47
N ALA A 23 -44.12 -26.15 27.95
CA ALA A 23 -42.86 -26.80 28.32
C ALA A 23 -41.76 -25.71 28.47
N VAL A 24 -41.34 -25.48 29.71
CA VAL A 24 -40.15 -24.61 29.98
C VAL A 24 -38.92 -25.45 29.70
N THR A 25 -38.32 -25.26 28.53
CA THR A 25 -36.98 -25.84 28.26
C THR A 25 -35.94 -24.89 28.85
N VAL A 26 -35.35 -25.24 29.96
CA VAL A 26 -34.18 -24.57 30.52
C VAL A 26 -32.98 -25.01 29.68
N ILE A 27 -32.57 -24.18 28.76
CA ILE A 27 -31.28 -24.35 28.08
C ILE A 27 -30.24 -23.81 29.08
N SER A 28 -29.50 -24.70 29.73
CA SER A 28 -28.25 -24.32 30.40
C SER A 28 -27.31 -23.88 29.30
N LEU A 29 -27.01 -22.58 29.25
CA LEU A 29 -25.79 -22.10 28.59
C LEU A 29 -24.62 -22.67 29.43
N GLU A 30 -24.14 -23.86 29.09
CA GLU A 30 -22.77 -24.22 29.38
C GLU A 30 -21.96 -23.04 28.77
N GLU A 31 -21.17 -22.35 29.61
CA GLU A 31 -20.17 -21.40 29.13
C GLU A 31 -19.41 -22.18 28.07
N ALA A 32 -19.58 -21.81 26.79
CA ALA A 32 -18.77 -22.33 25.70
C ALA A 32 -17.37 -21.89 26.03
N ALA A 33 -16.59 -22.72 26.70
CA ALA A 33 -15.18 -22.45 26.98
C ALA A 33 -14.54 -22.28 25.62
N VAL A 34 -14.18 -21.03 25.29
CA VAL A 34 -13.51 -20.72 24.04
C VAL A 34 -12.22 -21.54 24.00
N GLU A 35 -12.11 -22.42 23.04
CA GLU A 35 -11.00 -23.37 22.93
C GLU A 35 -9.66 -22.63 22.87
N ILE A 36 -8.69 -23.08 23.69
CA ILE A 36 -7.34 -22.55 23.69
C ILE A 36 -6.56 -23.21 22.54
N VAL A 37 -6.29 -22.45 21.49
CA VAL A 37 -5.56 -22.90 20.30
C VAL A 37 -4.06 -22.82 20.52
N HIS A 38 -3.58 -21.73 21.16
CA HIS A 38 -2.16 -21.48 21.40
C HIS A 38 -1.89 -21.31 22.88
N ALA A 39 -1.41 -22.36 23.54
CA ALA A 39 -1.18 -22.38 24.98
C ALA A 39 -0.06 -21.41 25.44
N ARG A 40 0.92 -21.14 24.59
CA ARG A 40 2.06 -20.24 24.87
C ARG A 40 2.18 -19.22 23.75
N CYS A 41 1.66 -18.02 23.98
CA CYS A 41 1.60 -16.98 22.96
C CYS A 41 1.97 -15.60 23.51
N CYS A 42 2.31 -14.69 22.62
CA CYS A 42 2.67 -13.32 22.94
C CYS A 42 1.97 -12.33 22.01
N GLY A 43 1.43 -11.25 22.57
CA GLY A 43 0.98 -10.07 21.84
C GLY A 43 2.00 -8.93 21.99
N LEU A 44 2.38 -8.33 20.88
CA LEU A 44 3.33 -7.20 20.84
C LEU A 44 2.64 -5.95 20.34
N ASP A 45 2.60 -4.91 21.18
CA ASP A 45 2.27 -3.56 20.77
C ASP A 45 3.55 -2.79 20.46
N VAL A 46 3.71 -2.41 19.18
CA VAL A 46 4.98 -1.89 18.65
C VAL A 46 4.88 -0.41 18.37
N HIS A 47 5.70 0.37 19.07
CA HIS A 47 5.88 1.79 18.87
C HIS A 47 7.29 2.14 18.36
N LYS A 48 7.50 3.40 17.99
CA LYS A 48 8.81 3.89 17.50
C LYS A 48 9.95 3.65 18.47
N LYS A 49 9.73 3.77 19.79
CA LYS A 49 10.78 3.71 20.82
C LYS A 49 10.70 2.48 21.71
N ASN A 50 9.53 1.89 21.84
CA ASN A 50 9.24 0.81 22.76
C ASN A 50 8.40 -0.26 22.11
N VAL A 51 8.55 -1.48 22.62
CA VAL A 51 7.69 -2.63 22.34
C VAL A 51 7.15 -3.11 23.68
N VAL A 52 5.84 -3.13 23.82
CA VAL A 52 5.16 -3.72 24.98
C VAL A 52 4.78 -5.14 24.63
N ALA A 53 5.31 -6.11 25.35
CA ALA A 53 5.10 -7.53 25.14
C ALA A 53 4.26 -8.12 26.28
N CYS A 54 3.16 -8.77 25.95
CA CYS A 54 2.35 -9.55 26.88
C CYS A 54 2.41 -11.03 26.49
N VAL A 55 2.99 -11.85 27.36
CA VAL A 55 3.03 -13.31 27.23
C VAL A 55 1.90 -13.93 28.05
N LEU A 56 1.16 -14.84 27.44
CA LEU A 56 0.16 -15.69 28.08
C LEU A 56 0.63 -17.14 28.01
N VAL A 57 0.73 -17.79 29.18
CA VAL A 57 1.01 -19.22 29.31
C VAL A 57 -0.19 -19.89 29.96
N SER A 58 -0.90 -20.73 29.20
CA SER A 58 -2.02 -21.50 29.72
C SER A 58 -1.48 -22.77 30.35
N GLN A 59 -1.78 -22.98 31.63
CA GLN A 59 -1.40 -24.16 32.40
C GLN A 59 -2.43 -25.28 32.21
N PRO A 60 -2.06 -26.55 32.42
CA PRO A 60 -2.98 -27.69 32.28
C PRO A 60 -4.16 -27.64 33.28
N ASP A 61 -4.01 -26.94 34.39
CA ASP A 61 -5.05 -26.71 35.41
C ASP A 61 -6.05 -25.61 35.05
N GLY A 62 -5.91 -25.01 33.86
CA GLY A 62 -6.74 -23.91 33.39
C GLY A 62 -6.31 -22.53 33.87
N LEU A 63 -5.28 -22.42 34.70
CA LEU A 63 -4.72 -21.12 35.11
C LEU A 63 -3.97 -20.48 33.93
N ILE A 64 -4.03 -19.15 33.88
CA ILE A 64 -3.31 -18.35 32.89
C ILE A 64 -2.27 -17.54 33.62
N GLU A 65 -1.01 -17.86 33.35
CA GLU A 65 0.09 -17.02 33.76
C GLU A 65 0.28 -15.90 32.74
N ARG A 66 0.30 -14.64 33.22
CA ARG A 66 0.47 -13.47 32.41
C ARG A 66 1.74 -12.72 32.84
N GLN A 67 2.59 -12.47 31.87
CA GLN A 67 3.79 -11.65 32.06
C GLN A 67 3.82 -10.50 31.04
N VAL A 68 3.99 -9.27 31.54
CA VAL A 68 4.11 -8.08 30.69
C VAL A 68 5.47 -7.46 30.90
N ARG A 69 6.18 -7.18 29.79
CA ARG A 69 7.47 -6.44 29.80
C ARG A 69 7.52 -5.42 28.70
N THR A 70 8.26 -4.35 28.94
CA THR A 70 8.52 -3.32 27.92
C THR A 70 9.99 -3.34 27.54
N PHE A 71 10.26 -3.41 26.25
CA PHE A 71 11.60 -3.39 25.67
C PHE A 71 11.76 -2.12 24.82
N LYS A 72 13.00 -1.64 24.65
CA LYS A 72 13.30 -0.62 23.66
C LYS A 72 13.39 -1.25 22.26
N THR A 73 13.43 -0.41 21.21
CA THR A 73 13.50 -0.86 19.82
C THR A 73 14.93 -0.94 19.27
N MET A 74 15.94 -0.86 20.14
CA MET A 74 17.34 -1.08 19.75
C MET A 74 17.63 -2.58 19.59
N THR A 75 18.55 -2.92 18.69
CA THR A 75 18.81 -4.33 18.34
C THR A 75 19.09 -5.21 19.56
N GLY A 76 19.91 -4.74 20.51
CA GLY A 76 20.19 -5.49 21.73
C GLY A 76 18.95 -5.74 22.60
N ASP A 77 18.04 -4.76 22.70
CA ASP A 77 16.78 -4.92 23.42
C ASP A 77 15.82 -5.88 22.71
N LEU A 78 15.83 -5.87 21.36
CA LEU A 78 15.01 -6.80 20.55
C LEU A 78 15.54 -8.24 20.65
N LEU A 79 16.85 -8.43 20.69
CA LEU A 79 17.46 -9.74 20.96
C LEU A 79 17.11 -10.22 22.38
N ALA A 80 17.16 -9.34 23.39
CA ALA A 80 16.72 -9.67 24.74
C ALA A 80 15.22 -10.02 24.81
N LEU A 81 14.38 -9.40 23.95
CA LEU A 81 12.99 -9.81 23.79
C LEU A 81 12.90 -11.24 23.20
N ALA A 82 13.67 -11.55 22.16
CA ALA A 82 13.69 -12.88 21.54
C ALA A 82 14.12 -13.95 22.57
N ASP A 83 15.19 -13.71 23.33
CA ASP A 83 15.66 -14.58 24.39
C ASP A 83 14.60 -14.80 25.49
N TRP A 84 13.94 -13.74 25.92
CA TRP A 84 12.88 -13.81 26.92
C TRP A 84 11.70 -14.66 26.44
N LEU A 85 11.28 -14.49 25.19
CA LEU A 85 10.24 -15.30 24.58
C LEU A 85 10.64 -16.79 24.47
N SER A 86 11.92 -17.05 24.16
CA SER A 86 12.48 -18.43 24.12
C SER A 86 12.46 -19.08 25.50
N CYS A 87 12.90 -18.35 26.55
CA CYS A 87 12.88 -18.85 27.93
C CYS A 87 11.49 -19.24 28.41
N LEU A 88 10.44 -18.53 27.93
CA LEU A 88 9.04 -18.83 28.26
C LEU A 88 8.42 -19.88 27.32
N GLY A 89 9.15 -20.36 26.31
CA GLY A 89 8.68 -21.35 25.35
C GLY A 89 7.52 -20.84 24.49
N VAL A 90 7.50 -19.54 24.17
CA VAL A 90 6.48 -18.92 23.32
C VAL A 90 6.56 -19.47 21.89
N THR A 91 5.48 -20.00 21.37
CA THR A 91 5.39 -20.60 20.03
C THR A 91 4.77 -19.68 18.99
N HIS A 92 3.89 -18.78 19.41
CA HIS A 92 3.15 -17.88 18.52
C HIS A 92 3.25 -16.44 19.02
N VAL A 93 3.53 -15.51 18.10
CA VAL A 93 3.64 -14.08 18.41
C VAL A 93 2.78 -13.30 17.43
N ALA A 94 1.90 -12.45 17.97
CA ALA A 94 1.14 -11.50 17.17
C ALA A 94 1.66 -10.09 17.36
N LEU A 95 1.77 -9.33 16.26
CA LEU A 95 2.18 -7.92 16.30
C LEU A 95 1.29 -7.08 15.38
N GLU A 96 1.02 -5.84 15.79
CA GLU A 96 0.20 -4.93 15.01
C GLU A 96 1.03 -4.26 13.90
N SER A 97 0.45 -4.14 12.69
CA SER A 97 1.11 -3.54 11.51
C SER A 97 1.10 -2.01 11.51
N THR A 98 1.41 -1.37 12.65
CA THR A 98 1.42 0.09 12.75
C THR A 98 2.64 0.70 12.07
N GLY A 99 2.42 1.40 10.95
CA GLY A 99 3.47 2.06 10.16
C GLY A 99 4.57 1.11 9.69
N VAL A 100 5.84 1.50 9.94
CA VAL A 100 7.04 0.71 9.56
C VAL A 100 7.75 0.09 10.77
N TYR A 101 7.31 0.41 11.99
CA TYR A 101 8.03 0.08 13.23
C TYR A 101 8.02 -1.42 13.57
N TRP A 102 7.05 -2.17 13.04
CA TRP A 102 6.97 -3.61 13.20
C TRP A 102 8.12 -4.37 12.51
N ARG A 103 8.70 -3.81 11.42
CA ARG A 103 9.70 -4.51 10.59
C ARG A 103 10.96 -4.95 11.36
N PRO A 104 11.64 -4.08 12.12
CA PRO A 104 12.80 -4.49 12.90
C PRO A 104 12.48 -5.60 13.91
N VAL A 105 11.33 -5.52 14.57
CA VAL A 105 10.86 -6.53 15.52
C VAL A 105 10.60 -7.86 14.81
N PHE A 106 9.90 -7.81 13.69
CA PHE A 106 9.60 -9.00 12.88
C PHE A 106 10.89 -9.66 12.38
N ASN A 107 11.83 -8.87 11.85
CA ASN A 107 13.09 -9.41 11.31
C ASN A 107 13.95 -10.09 12.38
N VAL A 108 13.96 -9.60 13.62
CA VAL A 108 14.70 -10.23 14.73
C VAL A 108 14.01 -11.51 15.20
N LEU A 109 12.66 -11.52 15.21
CA LEU A 109 11.91 -12.68 15.72
C LEU A 109 11.69 -13.77 14.65
N GLU A 110 11.87 -13.46 13.36
CA GLU A 110 11.66 -14.41 12.26
C GLU A 110 12.70 -15.53 12.21
N ASP A 111 13.91 -15.29 12.73
CA ASP A 111 15.01 -16.28 12.76
C ASP A 111 14.76 -17.44 13.74
N ASP A 112 13.74 -17.33 14.57
CA ASP A 112 13.32 -18.33 15.54
C ASP A 112 12.26 -19.29 14.95
N SER A 113 12.08 -20.45 15.61
CA SER A 113 11.08 -21.47 15.27
C SER A 113 9.62 -21.03 15.55
N ARG A 114 9.38 -19.77 15.83
CA ARG A 114 8.08 -19.22 16.21
C ARG A 114 7.22 -18.86 14.99
N THR A 115 5.93 -19.00 15.15
CA THR A 115 4.96 -18.50 14.18
C THR A 115 4.67 -17.02 14.46
N LEU A 116 5.01 -16.13 13.51
CA LEU A 116 4.75 -14.69 13.61
C LEU A 116 3.51 -14.31 12.82
N LEU A 117 2.56 -13.63 13.46
CA LEU A 117 1.36 -13.08 12.83
C LEU A 117 1.41 -11.55 12.85
N LEU A 118 1.55 -10.93 11.69
CA LEU A 118 1.36 -9.49 11.55
C LEU A 118 -0.12 -9.21 11.33
N VAL A 119 -0.75 -8.48 12.25
CA VAL A 119 -2.19 -8.25 12.26
C VAL A 119 -2.52 -6.83 11.79
N ASN A 120 -3.54 -6.71 10.94
CA ASN A 120 -4.02 -5.39 10.50
C ASN A 120 -4.96 -4.78 11.56
N PRO A 121 -4.66 -3.58 12.09
CA PRO A 121 -5.50 -2.90 13.09
C PRO A 121 -6.96 -2.68 12.65
N GLN A 122 -7.21 -2.60 11.36
CA GLN A 122 -8.58 -2.43 10.84
C GLN A 122 -9.48 -3.64 11.13
N HIS A 123 -8.91 -4.84 11.22
CA HIS A 123 -9.65 -6.06 11.55
C HIS A 123 -9.97 -6.16 13.05
N MET A 124 -9.24 -5.42 13.88
CA MET A 124 -9.37 -5.44 15.35
C MET A 124 -10.30 -4.35 15.92
N ARG A 125 -10.67 -3.35 15.13
CA ARG A 125 -11.47 -2.17 15.56
C ARG A 125 -12.92 -2.47 15.95
N ALA A 126 -13.37 -3.69 15.80
CA ALA A 126 -14.76 -4.06 16.06
C ALA A 126 -15.12 -4.26 17.56
N VAL A 127 -14.14 -4.15 18.47
CA VAL A 127 -14.36 -4.42 19.91
C VAL A 127 -14.19 -3.16 20.75
N PRO A 128 -15.22 -2.67 21.48
CA PRO A 128 -15.13 -1.49 22.34
C PRO A 128 -14.26 -1.76 23.58
N GLY A 129 -13.32 -0.86 23.90
CA GLY A 129 -12.50 -0.92 25.10
C GLY A 129 -11.65 0.34 25.33
N LYS A 130 -11.15 0.55 26.53
CA LYS A 130 -10.24 1.66 26.86
C LYS A 130 -8.85 1.33 26.32
N LYS A 131 -8.29 2.18 25.46
CA LYS A 131 -6.95 2.03 24.89
C LYS A 131 -5.84 2.38 25.89
N THR A 132 -4.91 1.42 26.12
CA THR A 132 -3.57 1.65 26.66
C THR A 132 -2.65 0.61 26.04
N ASP A 133 -1.38 0.95 25.81
CA ASP A 133 -0.38 0.06 25.18
C ASP A 133 -0.28 -1.32 25.85
N VAL A 134 -0.38 -1.38 27.16
CA VAL A 134 -0.42 -2.65 27.92
C VAL A 134 -1.68 -3.44 27.59
N ARG A 135 -2.85 -2.80 27.54
CA ARG A 135 -4.10 -3.48 27.21
C ARG A 135 -4.17 -3.91 25.73
N ASP A 136 -3.54 -3.14 24.84
CA ASP A 136 -3.49 -3.48 23.43
C ASP A 136 -2.63 -4.73 23.22
N SER A 137 -1.48 -4.87 23.91
CA SER A 137 -0.67 -6.09 23.89
C SER A 137 -1.35 -7.30 24.57
N GLU A 138 -2.04 -7.08 25.70
CA GLU A 138 -2.83 -8.12 26.38
C GLU A 138 -3.99 -8.63 25.50
N TRP A 139 -4.71 -7.69 24.91
CA TRP A 139 -5.81 -7.99 24.00
C TRP A 139 -5.36 -8.79 22.77
N LEU A 140 -4.23 -8.40 22.19
CA LEU A 140 -3.62 -9.10 21.07
C LEU A 140 -3.21 -10.53 21.44
N ALA A 141 -2.62 -10.70 22.63
CA ALA A 141 -2.24 -12.01 23.16
C ALA A 141 -3.46 -12.90 23.40
N ASP A 142 -4.55 -12.34 23.93
CA ASP A 142 -5.78 -13.08 24.22
C ASP A 142 -6.49 -13.53 22.94
N LEU A 143 -6.60 -12.65 21.94
CA LEU A 143 -7.13 -13.02 20.62
C LEU A 143 -6.27 -14.10 19.95
N LEU A 144 -4.94 -13.99 20.06
CA LEU A 144 -4.02 -14.99 19.51
C LEU A 144 -4.21 -16.33 20.18
N ARG A 145 -4.33 -16.36 21.52
CA ARG A 145 -4.55 -17.56 22.31
C ARG A 145 -5.74 -18.38 21.82
N HIS A 146 -6.79 -17.70 21.40
CA HIS A 146 -8.03 -18.31 20.90
C HIS A 146 -8.07 -18.51 19.39
N GLY A 147 -6.96 -18.26 18.66
CA GLY A 147 -6.92 -18.42 17.20
C GLY A 147 -7.81 -17.45 16.42
N LEU A 148 -8.21 -16.32 17.02
CA LEU A 148 -9.13 -15.35 16.42
C LEU A 148 -8.42 -14.31 15.53
N LEU A 149 -7.09 -14.37 15.40
CA LEU A 149 -6.32 -13.45 14.59
C LEU A 149 -6.05 -14.01 13.20
N GLN A 150 -6.24 -13.15 12.20
CA GLN A 150 -5.84 -13.43 10.84
C GLN A 150 -4.58 -12.62 10.50
N GLY A 151 -3.48 -13.32 10.23
CA GLY A 151 -2.21 -12.70 9.87
C GLY A 151 -2.22 -12.13 8.45
N SER A 152 -1.57 -10.99 8.28
CA SER A 152 -1.25 -10.43 6.97
C SER A 152 -0.14 -11.25 6.30
N PHE A 153 -0.17 -11.33 4.96
CA PHE A 153 0.89 -12.00 4.23
C PHE A 153 2.20 -11.22 4.25
N ILE A 154 3.24 -11.81 4.81
CA ILE A 154 4.62 -11.34 4.73
C ILE A 154 5.43 -12.40 3.99
N PRO A 155 6.03 -12.06 2.84
CA PRO A 155 6.88 -13.01 2.13
C PRO A 155 8.19 -13.25 2.88
N PRO A 156 8.90 -14.37 2.57
CA PRO A 156 10.22 -14.65 3.10
C PRO A 156 11.23 -13.52 2.85
N ALA A 157 12.24 -13.40 3.70
CA ALA A 157 13.22 -12.32 3.66
C ALA A 157 13.84 -12.07 2.26
N PRO A 158 14.24 -13.09 1.46
CA PRO A 158 14.79 -12.85 0.11
C PRO A 158 13.79 -12.16 -0.83
N ILE A 159 12.49 -12.53 -0.75
CA ILE A 159 11.45 -11.91 -1.56
C ILE A 159 11.14 -10.49 -1.06
N ARG A 160 11.25 -10.24 0.26
CA ARG A 160 11.10 -8.87 0.80
C ARG A 160 12.17 -7.93 0.27
N ALA A 161 13.43 -8.40 0.15
CA ALA A 161 14.51 -7.62 -0.45
C ALA A 161 14.16 -7.22 -1.90
N VAL A 162 13.76 -8.18 -2.75
CA VAL A 162 13.30 -7.88 -4.11
C VAL A 162 12.12 -6.92 -4.11
N ARG A 163 11.17 -7.05 -3.17
CA ARG A 163 10.01 -6.16 -3.04
C ARG A 163 10.43 -4.72 -2.72
N GLU A 164 11.38 -4.52 -1.84
CA GLU A 164 11.87 -3.17 -1.51
C GLU A 164 12.54 -2.51 -2.72
N LEU A 165 13.40 -3.24 -3.42
CA LEU A 165 14.08 -2.76 -4.62
C LEU A 165 13.10 -2.44 -5.76
N THR A 166 12.15 -3.33 -6.04
CA THR A 166 11.16 -3.12 -7.12
C THR A 166 10.23 -1.94 -6.82
N ARG A 167 9.83 -1.76 -5.57
CA ARG A 167 9.02 -0.62 -5.13
C ARG A 167 9.80 0.69 -5.22
N TYR A 168 11.05 0.71 -4.77
CA TYR A 168 11.90 1.90 -4.86
C TYR A 168 12.18 2.27 -6.32
N ARG A 169 12.55 1.28 -7.15
CA ARG A 169 12.71 1.49 -8.60
C ARG A 169 11.46 2.11 -9.24
N LYS A 170 10.27 1.67 -8.84
CA LYS A 170 9.03 2.25 -9.34
C LYS A 170 8.87 3.72 -8.93
N THR A 171 9.23 4.08 -7.69
CA THR A 171 9.22 5.46 -7.22
C THR A 171 10.13 6.32 -8.08
N LEU A 172 11.38 5.88 -8.33
CA LEU A 172 12.32 6.58 -9.20
C LEU A 172 11.79 6.77 -10.64
N VAL A 173 11.12 5.77 -11.20
CA VAL A 173 10.49 5.89 -12.53
C VAL A 173 9.35 6.92 -12.52
N GLN A 174 8.58 7.02 -11.44
CA GLN A 174 7.55 8.04 -11.31
C GLN A 174 8.16 9.43 -11.19
N GLU A 175 9.18 9.60 -10.35
CA GLU A 175 9.91 10.86 -10.19
C GLU A 175 10.51 11.33 -11.52
N ARG A 176 11.12 10.41 -12.28
CA ARG A 176 11.60 10.70 -13.63
C ARG A 176 10.49 11.22 -14.55
N THR A 177 9.32 10.61 -14.50
CA THR A 177 8.16 11.04 -15.28
C THR A 177 7.70 12.44 -14.88
N ASP A 178 7.70 12.73 -13.59
CA ASP A 178 7.32 14.02 -13.05
C ASP A 178 8.31 15.11 -13.46
N GLU A 179 9.63 14.79 -13.50
CA GLU A 179 10.66 15.72 -14.02
C GLU A 179 10.53 15.96 -15.52
N ILE A 180 10.21 14.95 -16.33
CA ILE A 180 9.92 15.14 -17.76
C ILE A 180 8.73 16.08 -17.96
N ASN A 181 7.67 15.92 -17.17
CA ASN A 181 6.52 16.81 -17.21
C ASN A 181 6.89 18.25 -16.78
N ARG A 182 7.81 18.38 -15.82
CA ARG A 182 8.34 19.70 -15.40
C ARG A 182 9.17 20.35 -16.49
N LEU A 183 10.04 19.58 -17.17
CA LEU A 183 10.79 20.03 -18.33
C LEU A 183 9.87 20.59 -19.41
N GLN A 184 8.86 19.82 -19.80
CA GLN A 184 7.89 20.25 -20.81
C GLN A 184 7.19 21.56 -20.41
N LYS A 185 6.75 21.69 -19.15
CA LYS A 185 6.13 22.92 -18.65
C LYS A 185 7.08 24.12 -18.69
N THR A 186 8.36 23.91 -18.38
CA THR A 186 9.39 24.98 -18.44
C THR A 186 9.63 25.42 -19.86
N LEU A 187 9.72 24.48 -20.80
CA LEU A 187 9.87 24.78 -22.24
C LEU A 187 8.63 25.49 -22.78
N GLU A 188 7.43 25.07 -22.40
CA GLU A 188 6.18 25.74 -22.76
C GLU A 188 6.16 27.20 -22.24
N GLY A 189 6.64 27.44 -21.02
CA GLY A 189 6.78 28.78 -20.45
C GLY A 189 7.74 29.67 -21.24
N ALA A 190 8.77 29.10 -21.86
CA ALA A 190 9.69 29.76 -22.77
C ALA A 190 9.17 29.86 -24.22
N ASN A 191 7.94 29.41 -24.49
CA ASN A 191 7.35 29.27 -25.81
C ASN A 191 8.14 28.34 -26.75
N ILE A 192 8.83 27.33 -26.21
CA ILE A 192 9.49 26.26 -26.97
C ILE A 192 8.56 25.08 -27.03
N LYS A 193 8.04 24.76 -28.22
CA LYS A 193 6.99 23.76 -28.46
C LYS A 193 7.56 22.40 -28.89
N LEU A 194 8.73 22.01 -28.37
CA LEU A 194 9.44 20.80 -28.78
C LEU A 194 8.57 19.54 -28.65
N ALA A 195 7.78 19.43 -27.56
CA ALA A 195 6.86 18.30 -27.33
C ALA A 195 5.73 18.20 -28.35
N SER A 196 5.42 19.25 -29.11
CA SER A 196 4.39 19.24 -30.16
C SER A 196 4.88 18.55 -31.44
N VAL A 197 6.20 18.50 -31.66
CA VAL A 197 6.82 17.96 -32.87
C VAL A 197 7.53 16.64 -32.58
N ALA A 198 8.32 16.59 -31.49
CA ALA A 198 9.04 15.41 -31.05
C ALA A 198 8.15 14.56 -30.13
N SER A 199 7.98 13.29 -30.45
CA SER A 199 7.22 12.35 -29.63
C SER A 199 7.91 12.02 -28.30
N ASP A 200 9.24 12.18 -28.26
CA ASP A 200 10.07 12.00 -27.06
C ASP A 200 10.98 13.23 -26.90
N VAL A 201 10.72 13.99 -25.83
CA VAL A 201 11.49 15.22 -25.50
C VAL A 201 12.88 14.88 -24.97
N LEU A 202 13.12 13.65 -24.53
CA LEU A 202 14.43 13.16 -24.09
C LEU A 202 15.13 12.28 -25.14
N GLY A 203 14.50 12.05 -26.28
CA GLY A 203 15.11 11.32 -27.39
C GLY A 203 16.40 12.01 -27.86
N MET A 204 17.27 11.25 -28.53
CA MET A 204 18.62 11.68 -28.93
C MET A 204 18.65 13.08 -29.58
N SER A 205 17.77 13.32 -30.56
CA SER A 205 17.69 14.60 -31.25
C SER A 205 17.21 15.74 -30.33
N SER A 206 16.18 15.51 -29.56
CA SER A 206 15.63 16.49 -28.61
C SER A 206 16.66 16.85 -27.54
N ARG A 207 17.40 15.85 -27.07
CA ARG A 207 18.49 16.03 -26.09
C ARG A 207 19.61 16.89 -26.66
N ALA A 208 20.04 16.61 -27.90
CA ALA A 208 21.04 17.40 -28.58
C ALA A 208 20.60 18.88 -28.74
N MET A 209 19.34 19.12 -29.12
CA MET A 209 18.80 20.48 -29.20
C MET A 209 18.75 21.18 -27.86
N LEU A 210 18.33 20.47 -26.78
CA LEU A 210 18.30 21.04 -25.43
C LEU A 210 19.73 21.33 -24.90
N THR A 211 20.71 20.48 -25.21
CA THR A 211 22.12 20.73 -24.86
C THR A 211 22.65 21.97 -25.61
N ALA A 212 22.46 22.05 -26.93
CA ALA A 212 22.85 23.24 -27.69
C ALA A 212 22.20 24.51 -27.13
N LEU A 213 20.92 24.43 -26.75
CA LEU A 213 20.22 25.53 -26.08
C LEU A 213 20.89 25.95 -24.77
N LEU A 214 21.33 24.99 -23.95
CA LEU A 214 22.05 25.24 -22.69
C LEU A 214 23.46 25.85 -22.95
N ASP A 215 24.10 25.44 -24.03
CA ASP A 215 25.40 25.96 -24.47
C ASP A 215 25.31 27.38 -25.05
N GLY A 216 24.09 27.91 -25.15
CA GLY A 216 23.88 29.33 -25.57
C GLY A 216 23.38 29.46 -27.00
N GLU A 217 23.18 28.37 -27.73
CA GLU A 217 22.61 28.46 -29.08
C GLU A 217 21.17 29.02 -29.04
N ARG A 218 20.85 29.91 -29.95
CA ARG A 218 19.53 30.58 -30.03
C ARG A 218 18.94 30.54 -31.44
N ASP A 219 19.74 30.13 -32.42
CA ASP A 219 19.27 30.01 -33.79
C ASP A 219 18.41 28.72 -33.93
N PRO A 220 17.09 28.83 -34.21
CA PRO A 220 16.24 27.69 -34.42
C PRO A 220 16.65 26.79 -35.58
N ASP A 221 17.33 27.38 -36.62
CA ASP A 221 17.78 26.62 -37.79
C ASP A 221 18.95 25.70 -37.39
N VAL A 222 19.95 26.23 -36.68
CA VAL A 222 21.07 25.45 -36.15
C VAL A 222 20.63 24.34 -35.22
N MET A 223 19.72 24.66 -34.30
CA MET A 223 19.17 23.66 -33.38
C MET A 223 18.35 22.57 -34.10
N ALA A 224 17.51 22.95 -35.07
CA ALA A 224 16.71 22.00 -35.84
C ALA A 224 17.56 21.02 -36.68
N ASP A 225 18.71 21.50 -37.20
CA ASP A 225 19.62 20.65 -37.97
C ASP A 225 20.30 19.53 -37.15
N LEU A 226 20.26 19.60 -35.82
CA LEU A 226 20.63 18.49 -34.93
C LEU A 226 19.68 17.32 -34.96
N ALA A 227 18.52 17.42 -35.66
CA ALA A 227 17.55 16.36 -35.80
C ALA A 227 18.12 15.14 -36.53
N GLN A 228 17.83 13.96 -36.02
CA GLN A 228 18.25 12.69 -36.59
C GLN A 228 17.04 11.79 -36.92
N GLY A 229 17.25 10.85 -37.84
CA GLY A 229 16.26 9.84 -38.20
C GLY A 229 14.95 10.47 -38.69
N ARG A 230 13.82 9.96 -38.18
CA ARG A 230 12.47 10.40 -38.61
C ARG A 230 12.19 11.87 -38.30
N LEU A 231 12.86 12.44 -37.32
CA LEU A 231 12.63 13.83 -36.93
C LEU A 231 13.15 14.82 -37.96
N ARG A 232 14.12 14.44 -38.80
CA ARG A 232 14.58 15.25 -39.94
C ARG A 232 13.48 15.56 -40.96
N ASN A 233 12.48 14.71 -41.06
CA ASN A 233 11.36 14.97 -41.97
C ASN A 233 10.43 16.09 -41.51
N LYS A 234 10.67 16.61 -40.28
CA LYS A 234 9.88 17.66 -39.62
C LYS A 234 10.71 18.91 -39.35
N LEU A 235 11.78 19.17 -40.11
CA LEU A 235 12.64 20.34 -39.91
C LEU A 235 11.89 21.68 -39.93
N PRO A 236 10.92 21.94 -40.86
CA PRO A 236 10.15 23.18 -40.84
C PRO A 236 9.36 23.39 -39.53
N GLU A 237 8.73 22.33 -39.02
CA GLU A 237 7.97 22.36 -37.77
C GLU A 237 8.88 22.51 -36.55
N LEU A 238 10.08 21.89 -36.59
CA LEU A 238 11.08 22.02 -35.53
C LEU A 238 11.60 23.45 -35.42
N ARG A 239 11.91 24.10 -36.55
CA ARG A 239 12.35 25.50 -36.58
C ARG A 239 11.32 26.42 -35.93
N GLN A 240 10.05 26.23 -36.25
CA GLN A 240 8.95 26.97 -35.61
C GLN A 240 8.83 26.67 -34.12
N ALA A 241 8.95 25.38 -33.74
CA ALA A 241 8.83 24.94 -32.36
C ALA A 241 9.98 25.43 -31.45
N LEU A 242 11.16 25.62 -32.03
CA LEU A 242 12.37 26.10 -31.33
C LEU A 242 12.50 27.62 -31.26
N ALA A 243 11.71 28.35 -32.06
CA ALA A 243 11.68 29.81 -32.08
C ALA A 243 10.98 30.39 -30.84
N GLY A 244 11.55 30.16 -29.66
CA GLY A 244 11.00 30.58 -28.37
C GLY A 244 11.62 31.82 -27.79
N ARG A 245 11.14 32.24 -26.61
CA ARG A 245 11.66 33.38 -25.82
C ARG A 245 12.26 32.88 -24.53
N ILE A 246 13.43 32.29 -24.60
CA ILE A 246 14.11 31.76 -23.43
C ILE A 246 14.72 32.88 -22.60
N GLN A 247 14.52 32.82 -21.29
CA GLN A 247 15.07 33.75 -20.31
C GLN A 247 16.18 33.07 -19.49
N PRO A 248 17.10 33.79 -18.84
CA PRO A 248 18.18 33.21 -18.06
C PRO A 248 17.69 32.19 -16.99
N HIS A 249 16.57 32.47 -16.34
CA HIS A 249 16.00 31.54 -15.35
C HIS A 249 15.49 30.23 -15.97
N HIS A 250 14.97 30.28 -17.21
CA HIS A 250 14.58 29.05 -17.93
C HIS A 250 15.79 28.15 -18.19
N MET A 251 16.94 28.73 -18.53
CA MET A 251 18.20 28.01 -18.77
C MET A 251 18.64 27.26 -17.52
N ILE A 252 18.62 27.95 -16.36
CA ILE A 252 18.96 27.33 -15.07
C ILE A 252 18.00 26.18 -14.76
N LEU A 253 16.69 26.40 -14.92
CA LEU A 253 15.68 25.36 -14.65
C LEU A 253 15.84 24.15 -15.58
N VAL A 254 15.97 24.36 -16.88
CA VAL A 254 16.15 23.28 -17.87
C VAL A 254 17.43 22.49 -17.55
N GLY A 255 18.54 23.17 -17.25
CA GLY A 255 19.79 22.51 -16.90
C GLY A 255 19.67 21.65 -15.64
N GLN A 256 19.07 22.18 -14.56
CA GLN A 256 18.86 21.42 -13.32
C GLN A 256 17.91 20.23 -13.51
N ILE A 257 16.83 20.40 -14.26
CA ILE A 257 15.87 19.32 -14.54
C ILE A 257 16.54 18.22 -15.36
N LEU A 258 17.31 18.54 -16.39
CA LEU A 258 18.02 17.55 -17.20
C LEU A 258 19.06 16.78 -16.36
N ALA A 259 19.86 17.48 -15.55
CA ALA A 259 20.81 16.84 -14.64
C ALA A 259 20.13 15.89 -13.64
N HIS A 260 18.96 16.29 -13.13
CA HIS A 260 18.19 15.43 -12.24
C HIS A 260 17.60 14.21 -12.97
N ILE A 261 17.13 14.36 -14.20
CA ILE A 261 16.67 13.23 -15.03
C ILE A 261 17.82 12.24 -15.26
N ASP A 262 19.03 12.71 -15.57
CA ASP A 262 20.21 11.87 -15.77
C ASP A 262 20.57 11.08 -14.51
N PHE A 263 20.53 11.73 -13.35
CA PHE A 263 20.71 11.07 -12.06
C PHE A 263 19.65 9.99 -11.83
N LEU A 264 18.38 10.28 -12.10
CA LEU A 264 17.28 9.31 -11.94
C LEU A 264 17.43 8.11 -12.89
N GLU A 265 17.85 8.33 -14.13
CA GLU A 265 18.12 7.26 -15.09
C GLU A 265 19.24 6.33 -14.62
N GLN A 266 20.32 6.90 -14.10
CA GLN A 266 21.42 6.13 -13.50
C GLN A 266 20.94 5.34 -12.28
N ALA A 267 20.21 5.96 -11.37
CA ALA A 267 19.67 5.31 -10.19
C ALA A 267 18.70 4.15 -10.53
N ILE A 268 17.83 4.34 -11.54
CA ILE A 268 16.94 3.29 -12.06
C ILE A 268 17.75 2.12 -12.59
N GLY A 269 18.85 2.39 -13.33
CA GLY A 269 19.76 1.37 -13.84
C GLY A 269 20.41 0.56 -12.71
N GLN A 270 20.91 1.24 -11.68
CA GLN A 270 21.50 0.58 -10.50
C GLN A 270 20.48 -0.32 -9.78
N MET A 271 19.25 0.16 -9.57
CA MET A 271 18.19 -0.65 -8.97
C MET A 271 17.85 -1.86 -9.83
N GLN A 272 17.86 -1.70 -11.15
CA GLN A 272 17.59 -2.82 -12.07
C GLN A 272 18.67 -3.91 -11.95
N THR A 273 19.94 -3.54 -11.94
CA THR A 273 21.07 -4.47 -11.77
C THR A 273 20.98 -5.21 -10.43
N GLU A 274 20.63 -4.51 -9.35
CA GLU A 274 20.51 -5.12 -8.04
C GLU A 274 19.30 -6.08 -7.94
N ILE A 275 18.18 -5.74 -8.57
CA ILE A 275 17.02 -6.64 -8.69
C ILE A 275 17.45 -7.92 -9.43
N GLU A 276 18.12 -7.79 -10.57
CA GLU A 276 18.60 -8.93 -11.35
C GLU A 276 19.54 -9.82 -10.56
N ARG A 277 20.38 -9.26 -9.70
CA ARG A 277 21.28 -10.01 -8.81
C ARG A 277 20.52 -10.83 -7.75
N CYS A 278 19.33 -10.38 -7.33
CA CYS A 278 18.51 -11.04 -6.32
C CYS A 278 17.55 -12.09 -6.90
N LEU A 279 17.37 -12.18 -8.22
CA LEU A 279 16.38 -13.05 -8.87
C LEU A 279 16.77 -14.51 -9.07
N PRO A 280 18.07 -14.94 -9.17
CA PRO A 280 18.43 -16.32 -9.47
C PRO A 280 17.73 -17.39 -8.61
N PRO A 281 17.50 -17.20 -7.30
CA PRO A 281 16.77 -18.18 -6.49
C PRO A 281 15.32 -18.41 -6.93
N PHE A 282 14.78 -17.55 -7.78
CA PHE A 282 13.39 -17.52 -8.19
C PHE A 282 13.20 -17.69 -9.71
N GLU A 283 14.22 -18.15 -10.42
CA GLU A 283 14.26 -18.23 -11.90
C GLU A 283 13.06 -19.00 -12.46
N VAL A 284 12.76 -20.18 -11.91
CA VAL A 284 11.63 -21.01 -12.36
C VAL A 284 10.28 -20.27 -12.24
N ALA A 285 10.07 -19.57 -11.13
CA ALA A 285 8.84 -18.80 -10.94
C ALA A 285 8.77 -17.59 -11.89
N LEU A 286 9.93 -16.98 -12.16
CA LEU A 286 10.04 -15.87 -13.09
C LEU A 286 9.76 -16.31 -14.54
N GLU A 287 10.29 -17.46 -14.97
CA GLU A 287 10.01 -18.04 -16.30
C GLU A 287 8.53 -18.34 -16.49
N LEU A 288 7.89 -18.93 -15.46
CA LEU A 288 6.44 -19.17 -15.47
C LEU A 288 5.64 -17.87 -15.64
N LEU A 289 6.04 -16.80 -14.96
CA LEU A 289 5.38 -15.50 -15.11
C LEU A 289 5.63 -14.90 -16.51
N GLN A 290 6.83 -15.06 -17.06
CA GLN A 290 7.18 -14.54 -18.38
C GLN A 290 6.56 -15.35 -19.53
N SER A 291 6.08 -16.57 -19.28
CA SER A 291 5.27 -17.31 -20.27
C SER A 291 3.92 -16.65 -20.56
N ILE A 292 3.45 -15.79 -19.66
CA ILE A 292 2.22 -15.03 -19.86
C ILE A 292 2.49 -13.88 -20.86
N PRO A 293 1.70 -13.76 -21.93
CA PRO A 293 1.87 -12.69 -22.90
C PRO A 293 1.90 -11.30 -22.25
N ALA A 294 2.83 -10.45 -22.68
CA ALA A 294 3.08 -9.09 -22.16
C ALA A 294 3.77 -8.98 -20.79
N ILE A 295 4.01 -10.08 -20.07
CA ILE A 295 4.81 -10.05 -18.84
C ILE A 295 6.27 -10.26 -19.21
N LYS A 296 7.08 -9.18 -19.14
CA LYS A 296 8.53 -9.21 -19.30
C LYS A 296 9.24 -9.31 -17.94
N ALA A 297 10.55 -9.47 -17.94
CA ALA A 297 11.39 -9.68 -16.73
C ALA A 297 11.08 -8.69 -15.61
N ILE A 298 11.03 -7.38 -15.89
CA ILE A 298 10.75 -6.35 -14.88
C ILE A 298 9.34 -6.52 -14.28
N ALA A 299 8.34 -6.77 -15.11
CA ALA A 299 6.98 -6.98 -14.65
C ALA A 299 6.86 -8.30 -13.86
N GLY A 300 7.50 -9.37 -14.33
CA GLY A 300 7.56 -10.65 -13.64
C GLY A 300 8.22 -10.54 -12.27
N ALA A 301 9.38 -9.86 -12.17
CA ALA A 301 10.04 -9.60 -10.91
C ALA A 301 9.16 -8.81 -9.93
N ALA A 302 8.45 -7.81 -10.43
CA ALA A 302 7.55 -7.00 -9.61
C ALA A 302 6.34 -7.80 -9.09
N ILE A 303 5.78 -8.69 -9.91
CA ILE A 303 4.69 -9.59 -9.50
C ILE A 303 5.21 -10.59 -8.45
N LEU A 304 6.30 -11.28 -8.76
CA LEU A 304 6.94 -12.22 -7.87
C LEU A 304 7.22 -11.60 -6.49
N ALA A 305 7.75 -10.36 -6.48
CA ALA A 305 8.01 -9.63 -5.26
C ALA A 305 6.76 -9.39 -4.40
N GLU A 306 5.59 -9.25 -5.03
CA GLU A 306 4.34 -9.01 -4.29
C GLU A 306 3.62 -10.28 -3.89
N ILE A 307 3.55 -11.30 -4.74
CA ILE A 307 2.78 -12.52 -4.45
C ILE A 307 3.62 -13.64 -3.81
N GLY A 308 4.94 -13.58 -3.96
CA GLY A 308 5.84 -14.68 -3.55
C GLY A 308 5.81 -15.86 -4.54
N THR A 309 6.39 -16.97 -4.13
CA THR A 309 6.42 -18.23 -4.90
C THR A 309 5.40 -19.26 -4.42
N ASP A 310 4.94 -19.14 -3.18
CA ASP A 310 3.99 -20.08 -2.57
C ASP A 310 2.54 -19.70 -2.94
N MET A 311 2.00 -20.39 -3.95
CA MET A 311 0.63 -20.21 -4.42
C MET A 311 -0.41 -20.94 -3.57
N SER A 312 -0.04 -21.79 -2.61
CA SER A 312 -0.99 -22.46 -1.70
C SER A 312 -1.79 -21.45 -0.87
N ARG A 313 -1.25 -20.25 -0.70
CA ARG A 313 -1.89 -19.11 0.00
C ARG A 313 -3.08 -18.52 -0.75
N PHE A 314 -3.20 -18.79 -2.03
CA PHE A 314 -4.28 -18.30 -2.90
C PHE A 314 -5.08 -19.50 -3.44
N PRO A 315 -6.11 -19.99 -2.70
CA PRO A 315 -6.85 -21.20 -3.09
C PRO A 315 -7.51 -21.12 -4.48
N SER A 316 -7.71 -19.90 -5.01
CA SER A 316 -8.19 -19.68 -6.37
C SER A 316 -7.72 -18.35 -6.94
N ALA A 317 -7.85 -18.19 -8.27
CA ALA A 317 -7.57 -16.93 -8.96
C ALA A 317 -8.41 -15.75 -8.39
N GLY A 318 -9.63 -16.01 -7.92
CA GLY A 318 -10.48 -15.02 -7.28
C GLY A 318 -9.90 -14.51 -5.95
N HIS A 319 -9.26 -15.37 -5.16
CA HIS A 319 -8.58 -14.96 -3.92
C HIS A 319 -7.38 -14.08 -4.22
N LEU A 320 -6.57 -14.43 -5.22
CA LEU A 320 -5.45 -13.59 -5.66
C LEU A 320 -5.94 -12.23 -6.19
N ALA A 321 -6.99 -12.20 -7.01
CA ALA A 321 -7.56 -10.97 -7.54
C ALA A 321 -8.15 -10.08 -6.43
N SER A 322 -8.79 -10.67 -5.42
CA SER A 322 -9.31 -9.95 -4.26
C SER A 322 -8.18 -9.38 -3.40
N TRP A 323 -7.14 -10.18 -3.14
CA TRP A 323 -5.95 -9.72 -2.42
C TRP A 323 -5.23 -8.61 -3.16
N ALA A 324 -5.12 -8.70 -4.48
CA ALA A 324 -4.55 -7.67 -5.34
C ALA A 324 -5.39 -6.38 -5.43
N GLY A 325 -6.58 -6.35 -4.82
CA GLY A 325 -7.47 -5.18 -4.86
C GLY A 325 -8.21 -5.01 -6.20
N LEU A 326 -8.19 -6.00 -7.08
CA LEU A 326 -8.85 -5.95 -8.38
C LEU A 326 -10.37 -6.19 -8.27
N CYS A 327 -10.84 -6.76 -7.17
CA CYS A 327 -12.25 -6.99 -6.92
C CYS A 327 -12.91 -5.73 -6.34
N PRO A 328 -14.09 -5.32 -6.85
CA PRO A 328 -14.85 -4.23 -6.25
C PRO A 328 -15.31 -4.65 -4.84
N GLY A 329 -15.10 -3.77 -3.85
CA GLY A 329 -15.51 -4.03 -2.49
C GLY A 329 -17.03 -4.20 -2.35
N ASN A 330 -17.47 -5.19 -1.59
CA ASN A 330 -18.89 -5.41 -1.26
C ASN A 330 -19.25 -4.69 0.04
N LYS A 331 -19.55 -3.39 -0.05
CA LYS A 331 -20.18 -2.66 1.06
C LYS A 331 -21.69 -2.65 0.85
N GLN A 332 -22.41 -3.46 1.61
CA GLN A 332 -23.87 -3.41 1.73
C GLN A 332 -24.24 -2.94 3.14
N SER A 333 -25.15 -1.98 3.24
CA SER A 333 -25.77 -1.59 4.49
C SER A 333 -27.28 -1.50 4.27
N ALA A 334 -28.06 -2.22 5.08
CA ALA A 334 -29.52 -2.28 5.03
C ALA A 334 -30.09 -2.54 3.62
N GLY A 335 -29.52 -3.52 2.90
CA GLY A 335 -29.95 -3.90 1.55
C GLY A 335 -29.53 -2.93 0.44
N LYS A 336 -28.88 -1.80 0.74
CA LYS A 336 -28.37 -0.85 -0.25
C LYS A 336 -26.89 -1.09 -0.51
N ARG A 337 -26.53 -1.34 -1.79
CA ARG A 337 -25.14 -1.46 -2.24
C ARG A 337 -24.48 -0.08 -2.23
N MET A 338 -23.53 0.13 -1.34
CA MET A 338 -22.75 1.37 -1.28
C MET A 338 -21.59 1.32 -2.28
N LYS A 339 -21.20 2.48 -2.83
CA LYS A 339 -19.97 2.58 -3.63
C LYS A 339 -18.78 2.22 -2.75
N ALA A 340 -18.20 1.04 -2.98
CA ALA A 340 -16.94 0.68 -2.36
C ALA A 340 -15.80 1.11 -3.29
N PRO A 341 -14.84 1.91 -2.84
CA PRO A 341 -13.62 2.11 -3.61
C PRO A 341 -12.89 0.77 -3.75
N VAL A 342 -12.28 0.53 -4.90
CA VAL A 342 -11.32 -0.55 -5.06
C VAL A 342 -10.24 -0.36 -3.99
N ASN A 343 -9.97 -1.40 -3.21
CA ASN A 343 -9.04 -1.27 -2.08
C ASN A 343 -7.66 -0.85 -2.60
N ALA A 344 -7.20 0.32 -2.18
CA ALA A 344 -5.97 0.94 -2.66
C ALA A 344 -4.67 0.27 -2.17
N ALA A 345 -4.75 -0.89 -1.53
CA ALA A 345 -3.57 -1.58 -0.98
C ALA A 345 -2.50 -1.91 -2.04
N MET A 346 -2.93 -2.13 -3.30
CA MET A 346 -2.03 -2.28 -4.45
C MET A 346 -2.17 -1.15 -5.50
N CYS A 347 -2.81 -0.04 -5.18
CA CYS A 347 -3.06 1.08 -6.11
C CYS A 347 -1.79 1.63 -6.80
N GLY A 348 -0.61 1.32 -6.25
CA GLY A 348 0.66 1.58 -6.89
C GLY A 348 0.93 0.72 -8.14
N TYR A 349 0.42 -0.53 -8.21
CA TYR A 349 0.65 -1.48 -9.30
C TYR A 349 -0.48 -1.52 -10.33
N GLU A 350 -1.74 -1.26 -9.93
CA GLU A 350 -2.90 -1.31 -10.85
C GLU A 350 -2.73 -0.47 -12.11
N ARG A 351 -2.10 0.69 -12.02
CA ARG A 351 -1.94 1.58 -13.17
C ARG A 351 -0.94 1.06 -14.22
N SER A 352 -0.02 0.18 -13.84
CA SER A 352 0.95 -0.38 -14.79
C SER A 352 0.43 -1.62 -15.52
N TRP A 353 -0.48 -2.38 -14.91
CA TRP A 353 -1.05 -3.60 -15.49
C TRP A 353 -2.16 -3.33 -16.49
N VAL A 354 -2.97 -2.28 -16.24
CA VAL A 354 -4.11 -1.91 -17.09
C VAL A 354 -3.68 -1.13 -18.34
N LYS A 355 -2.44 -0.66 -18.42
CA LYS A 355 -1.89 0.08 -19.57
C LYS A 355 -1.10 -0.81 -20.53
N SER A 356 -1.54 -2.02 -20.80
CA SER A 356 -1.08 -2.72 -22.01
C SER A 356 -1.66 -2.02 -23.25
N PRO A 357 -0.86 -1.69 -24.28
CA PRO A 357 -1.38 -1.08 -25.49
C PRO A 357 -2.29 -2.07 -26.20
N GLY A 358 -3.59 -1.82 -26.19
CA GLY A 358 -4.60 -2.67 -26.83
C GLY A 358 -5.89 -2.85 -26.04
N THR A 359 -5.95 -2.52 -24.77
CA THR A 359 -7.19 -2.57 -23.98
C THR A 359 -7.82 -1.19 -23.90
N PRO A 360 -9.05 -0.97 -24.45
CA PRO A 360 -9.72 0.32 -24.30
C PRO A 360 -10.06 0.54 -22.84
N SER A 361 -9.36 1.46 -22.19
CA SER A 361 -9.61 1.85 -20.81
C SER A 361 -10.95 2.59 -20.73
N ARG A 362 -12.04 1.86 -20.46
CA ARG A 362 -13.27 2.46 -19.91
C ARG A 362 -13.15 2.60 -18.39
N CYS A 363 -12.13 3.30 -17.93
CA CYS A 363 -12.15 3.88 -16.61
C CYS A 363 -12.39 5.38 -16.79
N ALA A 364 -13.67 5.77 -16.78
CA ALA A 364 -14.05 7.17 -16.79
C ALA A 364 -13.44 7.86 -15.57
N THR A 365 -12.37 8.59 -15.78
CA THR A 365 -11.96 9.66 -14.87
C THR A 365 -13.10 10.67 -14.84
N ARG A 366 -13.95 10.55 -13.82
CA ARG A 366 -14.87 11.62 -13.48
C ARG A 366 -14.02 12.75 -12.92
N THR A 367 -13.58 13.64 -13.80
CA THR A 367 -13.21 14.99 -13.44
C THR A 367 -14.32 15.56 -12.56
N SER A 368 -13.99 15.89 -11.33
CA SER A 368 -14.79 16.71 -10.45
C SER A 368 -14.97 18.06 -11.13
N THR A 369 -16.02 18.22 -11.89
CA THR A 369 -16.52 19.55 -12.24
C THR A 369 -17.06 20.15 -10.94
N ARG A 370 -16.26 20.99 -10.31
CA ARG A 370 -16.76 21.99 -9.38
C ARG A 370 -17.81 22.79 -10.15
N SER A 371 -19.06 22.61 -9.80
CA SER A 371 -20.12 23.52 -10.18
C SER A 371 -19.80 24.86 -9.52
N SER A 372 -19.29 25.80 -10.31
CA SER A 372 -19.33 27.21 -9.96
C SER A 372 -20.80 27.60 -9.92
N SER A 373 -21.33 27.77 -8.72
CA SER A 373 -22.62 28.45 -8.51
C SER A 373 -22.47 29.88 -9.00
N VAL A 374 -23.00 30.13 -10.19
CA VAL A 374 -23.17 31.47 -10.72
C VAL A 374 -24.20 32.16 -9.81
N TRP A 375 -23.77 33.16 -9.11
CA TRP A 375 -24.66 34.17 -8.46
C TRP A 375 -25.48 34.83 -9.55
N ARG A 376 -26.76 34.50 -9.65
CA ARG A 376 -27.74 35.36 -10.31
C ARG A 376 -28.21 36.36 -9.29
N GLY A 377 -27.77 37.60 -9.43
CA GLY A 377 -28.34 38.75 -8.73
C GLY A 377 -29.76 38.98 -9.25
N ASP A 378 -30.74 38.87 -8.37
CA ASP A 378 -32.09 39.37 -8.57
C ASP A 378 -32.06 40.89 -8.58
N ALA A 379 -32.15 41.48 -9.75
CA ALA A 379 -32.45 42.87 -9.93
C ALA A 379 -33.99 43.03 -9.79
N GLY A 380 -34.43 43.49 -8.61
CA GLY A 380 -35.81 43.83 -8.35
C GLY A 380 -36.28 45.00 -9.22
N ALA A 381 -37.13 44.71 -10.17
CA ALA A 381 -37.86 45.73 -10.92
C ALA A 381 -39.08 46.21 -10.09
N LYS A 382 -39.03 47.43 -9.55
CA LYS A 382 -40.16 48.15 -9.04
C LYS A 382 -41.07 48.60 -10.21
N ARG A 383 -42.31 48.21 -10.21
CA ARG A 383 -43.37 48.82 -11.06
C ARG A 383 -43.79 50.19 -10.50
N PRO A 384 -43.98 51.20 -11.32
CA PRO A 384 -44.57 52.47 -10.89
C PRO A 384 -46.09 52.37 -10.79
N SER A 385 -46.63 52.94 -9.72
CA SER A 385 -48.08 53.27 -9.54
C SER A 385 -48.42 54.51 -10.36
N SER A 386 -49.49 54.45 -11.09
CA SER A 386 -50.16 55.63 -11.71
C SER A 386 -51.54 55.82 -11.12
N PRO A 387 -52.12 56.98 -11.35
CA PRO A 387 -52.64 57.89 -10.34
C PRO A 387 -54.00 57.53 -9.83
#